data_2f81471f9cdf137e471d3a566e53b68c
#
_entry.id   2f81471f9cdf137e471d3a566e53b68c
#
_cell.length_a   1.000
_cell.length_b   1.000
_cell.length_c   1.000
_cell.angle_alpha   90.00
_cell.angle_beta   90.00
_cell.angle_gamma   90.00
#
_symmetry.space_group_name_H-M   'P 1'
#
loop_
_entity.id
_entity.type
_entity.pdbx_description
1 polymer ?
#
loop_
_entity_poly.entity_id
_entity_poly.type
_entity_poly.pdbx_seq_one_letter_code
_entity_poly.pdbx_strand_id
1 'polypeptide(L)'
;MIHYKIWKPNCKPVGILQIVHGMTEYIGRYDALAKYLNELGYVVCGHDLEGHGTSAYAGIPALHMVSWNSAVANLESYRITFKEQLTKEYGELPYYMLGFSLGSFLVRSHQMKYPNTVDKIILVGTGMPSSLQLSIARTLVNLRCSKRKQEAPSDFVRSLVFNSYNKKIPNTLTEFDWLFKSQIALEKYRQDANVQTKMTPKFFLEFLNGMSDLNKNEYSALAKKTSLPDVLFLYGEEDPVSEGVDVVEWRYRSLGAAVR
;
A
#
# COMPACT_ATOMS: atom_id res chain seq x y z
N MET A 1 -3.57 20.06 0.31
CA MET A 1 -2.44 19.65 -0.55
C MET A 1 -1.91 18.35 0.05
N ILE A 2 -1.71 17.32 -0.76
CA ILE A 2 -1.14 16.03 -0.30
C ILE A 2 0.37 16.23 -0.07
N HIS A 3 0.86 15.80 1.08
CA HIS A 3 2.27 15.85 1.42
C HIS A 3 3.06 14.80 0.64
N TYR A 4 4.24 15.15 0.12
CA TYR A 4 5.14 14.23 -0.56
C TYR A 4 6.59 14.50 -0.18
N LYS A 5 7.46 13.53 -0.42
CA LYS A 5 8.90 13.62 -0.18
C LYS A 5 9.70 13.11 -1.38
N ILE A 6 10.86 13.72 -1.60
CA ILE A 6 11.88 13.24 -2.53
C ILE A 6 13.21 13.27 -1.79
N TRP A 7 13.86 12.10 -1.69
CA TRP A 7 15.20 11.96 -1.13
C TRP A 7 16.17 11.70 -2.28
N LYS A 8 17.20 12.51 -2.37
CA LYS A 8 18.15 12.52 -3.47
C LYS A 8 19.49 11.98 -3.02
N PRO A 9 20.15 11.11 -3.81
CA PRO A 9 21.51 10.65 -3.54
C PRO A 9 22.53 11.78 -3.76
N ASN A 10 23.69 11.67 -3.11
CA ASN A 10 24.82 12.57 -3.33
C ASN A 10 25.70 12.18 -4.55
N CYS A 11 25.32 11.13 -5.28
CA CYS A 11 26.00 10.65 -6.49
C CYS A 11 25.04 10.65 -7.68
N LYS A 12 25.57 10.33 -8.88
CA LYS A 12 24.73 10.17 -10.08
C LYS A 12 23.70 9.06 -9.85
N PRO A 13 22.40 9.33 -10.00
CA PRO A 13 21.38 8.34 -9.76
C PRO A 13 21.42 7.18 -10.74
N VAL A 14 21.06 5.98 -10.24
CA VAL A 14 20.93 4.74 -11.03
C VAL A 14 19.48 4.34 -11.28
N GLY A 15 18.52 4.96 -10.60
CA GLY A 15 17.10 4.69 -10.76
C GLY A 15 16.24 5.51 -9.79
N ILE A 16 14.94 5.48 -10.01
CA ILE A 16 13.93 6.12 -9.17
C ILE A 16 13.11 5.02 -8.50
N LEU A 17 12.93 5.10 -7.17
CA LEU A 17 12.04 4.23 -6.42
C LEU A 17 10.92 5.05 -5.79
N GLN A 18 9.69 4.85 -6.24
CA GLN A 18 8.50 5.40 -5.60
C GLN A 18 7.98 4.44 -4.53
N ILE A 19 7.83 4.92 -3.31
CA ILE A 19 7.27 4.17 -2.18
C ILE A 19 5.80 4.51 -2.02
N VAL A 20 4.97 3.46 -1.91
CA VAL A 20 3.53 3.52 -1.59
C VAL A 20 3.34 2.85 -0.23
N HIS A 21 3.11 3.67 0.78
CA HIS A 21 3.05 3.23 2.17
C HIS A 21 1.79 2.41 2.50
N GLY A 22 1.80 1.75 3.65
CA GLY A 22 0.69 0.93 4.14
C GLY A 22 -0.44 1.72 4.81
N MET A 23 -1.45 0.98 5.23
CA MET A 23 -2.52 1.51 6.07
C MET A 23 -1.94 1.98 7.41
N THR A 24 -2.51 3.03 8.00
CA THR A 24 -2.12 3.57 9.31
C THR A 24 -0.74 4.24 9.39
N GLU A 25 0.01 4.31 8.31
CA GLU A 25 1.32 4.98 8.28
C GLU A 25 1.37 6.13 7.26
N TYR A 26 2.55 6.65 6.99
CA TYR A 26 2.76 7.80 6.10
C TYR A 26 4.18 7.77 5.51
N ILE A 27 4.41 8.57 4.49
CA ILE A 27 5.66 8.51 3.72
C ILE A 27 6.91 8.88 4.55
N GLY A 28 6.78 9.71 5.57
CA GLY A 28 7.89 10.10 6.45
C GLY A 28 8.52 8.95 7.23
N ARG A 29 7.79 7.84 7.44
CA ARG A 29 8.32 6.65 8.12
C ARG A 29 9.44 5.95 7.34
N TYR A 30 9.55 6.23 6.06
CA TYR A 30 10.55 5.64 5.17
C TYR A 30 11.86 6.41 5.10
N ASP A 31 12.06 7.46 5.92
CA ASP A 31 13.28 8.28 5.94
C ASP A 31 14.57 7.45 6.05
N ALA A 32 14.61 6.45 6.92
CA ALA A 32 15.79 5.61 7.12
C ALA A 32 16.07 4.72 5.91
N LEU A 33 15.04 4.07 5.36
CA LEU A 33 15.15 3.25 4.14
C LEU A 33 15.56 4.12 2.94
N ALA A 34 14.95 5.28 2.79
CA ALA A 34 15.26 6.20 1.70
C ALA A 34 16.72 6.67 1.74
N LYS A 35 17.24 7.04 2.91
CA LYS A 35 18.63 7.41 3.09
C LYS A 35 19.59 6.27 2.74
N TYR A 36 19.32 5.05 3.21
CA TYR A 36 20.09 3.87 2.85
C TYR A 36 20.10 3.63 1.32
N LEU A 37 18.96 3.75 0.67
CA LEU A 37 18.85 3.58 -0.78
C LEU A 37 19.51 4.73 -1.55
N ASN A 38 19.55 5.95 -0.99
CA ASN A 38 20.33 7.06 -1.56
C ASN A 38 21.83 6.75 -1.57
N GLU A 39 22.36 6.09 -0.53
CA GLU A 39 23.77 5.64 -0.50
C GLU A 39 24.08 4.65 -1.64
N LEU A 40 23.06 3.89 -2.09
CA LEU A 40 23.14 2.98 -3.22
C LEU A 40 22.83 3.66 -4.57
N GLY A 41 22.63 4.97 -4.60
CA GLY A 41 22.39 5.76 -5.81
C GLY A 41 20.95 5.83 -6.28
N TYR A 42 19.97 5.39 -5.52
CA TYR A 42 18.57 5.54 -5.92
C TYR A 42 18.02 6.90 -5.47
N VAL A 43 17.29 7.59 -6.35
CA VAL A 43 16.34 8.63 -5.91
C VAL A 43 15.13 7.92 -5.34
N VAL A 44 14.74 8.26 -4.11
CA VAL A 44 13.54 7.73 -3.47
C VAL A 44 12.49 8.82 -3.40
N CYS A 45 11.24 8.51 -3.72
CA CYS A 45 10.13 9.45 -3.63
C CYS A 45 8.86 8.75 -3.14
N GLY A 46 7.87 9.53 -2.75
CA GLY A 46 6.57 9.04 -2.34
C GLY A 46 5.70 10.15 -1.78
N HIS A 47 4.42 9.86 -1.59
CA HIS A 47 3.45 10.81 -1.05
C HIS A 47 2.60 10.13 0.02
N ASP A 48 2.03 10.92 0.93
CA ASP A 48 1.01 10.43 1.85
C ASP A 48 -0.25 10.07 1.07
N LEU A 49 -0.78 8.88 1.26
CA LEU A 49 -2.09 8.53 0.73
C LEU A 49 -3.16 9.44 1.33
N GLU A 50 -4.25 9.66 0.58
CA GLU A 50 -5.36 10.48 1.07
C GLU A 50 -5.87 9.99 2.42
N GLY A 51 -6.02 10.91 3.37
CA GLY A 51 -6.42 10.59 4.75
C GLY A 51 -5.32 10.04 5.65
N HIS A 52 -4.06 10.00 5.20
CA HIS A 52 -2.92 9.49 5.96
C HIS A 52 -1.91 10.60 6.30
N GLY A 53 -1.13 10.38 7.35
CA GLY A 53 -0.06 11.28 7.77
C GLY A 53 -0.54 12.71 7.95
N THR A 54 0.16 13.65 7.30
CA THR A 54 -0.22 15.07 7.28
C THR A 54 -1.22 15.43 6.18
N SER A 55 -1.58 14.48 5.34
CA SER A 55 -2.57 14.62 4.25
C SER A 55 -3.99 14.30 4.73
N ALA A 56 -4.33 14.68 5.97
CA ALA A 56 -5.66 14.45 6.53
C ALA A 56 -6.76 14.93 5.59
N TYR A 57 -7.77 14.11 5.39
CA TYR A 57 -8.92 14.49 4.58
C TYR A 57 -9.75 15.54 5.32
N ALA A 58 -10.11 16.63 4.66
CA ALA A 58 -10.70 17.84 5.20
C ALA A 58 -11.72 17.59 6.32
N GLY A 59 -11.31 17.81 7.57
CA GLY A 59 -12.17 17.71 8.74
C GLY A 59 -12.49 16.29 9.24
N ILE A 60 -11.99 15.23 8.57
CA ILE A 60 -12.18 13.84 9.03
C ILE A 60 -10.90 13.37 9.76
N PRO A 61 -10.94 13.22 11.09
CA PRO A 61 -9.77 12.82 11.89
C PRO A 61 -9.58 11.27 11.87
N ALA A 62 -9.58 10.67 10.69
CA ALA A 62 -9.48 9.23 10.49
C ALA A 62 -9.02 8.91 9.07
N LEU A 63 -8.53 7.69 8.86
CA LEU A 63 -8.29 7.15 7.53
C LEU A 63 -9.56 7.24 6.71
N HIS A 64 -9.45 7.90 5.57
CA HIS A 64 -10.53 8.12 4.63
C HIS A 64 -10.04 7.91 3.21
N MET A 65 -10.91 7.50 2.32
CA MET A 65 -10.63 7.32 0.90
C MET A 65 -11.90 7.68 0.13
N VAL A 66 -11.78 8.56 -0.86
CA VAL A 66 -12.91 8.93 -1.72
C VAL A 66 -13.38 7.72 -2.50
N SER A 67 -12.46 7.03 -3.18
CA SER A 67 -12.68 5.72 -3.79
C SER A 67 -11.35 5.01 -4.03
N TRP A 68 -11.39 3.68 -4.19
CA TRP A 68 -10.21 2.91 -4.58
C TRP A 68 -9.62 3.41 -5.90
N ASN A 69 -10.49 3.68 -6.87
CA ASN A 69 -10.07 4.17 -8.17
C ASN A 69 -9.40 5.55 -8.11
N SER A 70 -9.84 6.45 -7.22
CA SER A 70 -9.18 7.75 -7.03
C SER A 70 -7.81 7.60 -6.39
N ALA A 71 -7.64 6.66 -5.44
CA ALA A 71 -6.34 6.39 -4.84
C ALA A 71 -5.33 5.86 -5.88
N VAL A 72 -5.76 4.96 -6.76
CA VAL A 72 -4.93 4.46 -7.87
C VAL A 72 -4.60 5.56 -8.88
N ALA A 73 -5.56 6.45 -9.20
CA ALA A 73 -5.33 7.59 -10.10
C ALA A 73 -4.38 8.62 -9.49
N ASN A 74 -4.49 8.89 -8.19
CA ASN A 74 -3.57 9.76 -7.47
C ASN A 74 -2.14 9.20 -7.47
N LEU A 75 -1.99 7.88 -7.27
CA LEU A 75 -0.69 7.21 -7.37
C LEU A 75 -0.03 7.45 -8.73
N GLU A 76 -0.79 7.30 -9.83
CA GLU A 76 -0.29 7.58 -11.19
C GLU A 76 0.04 9.06 -11.38
N SER A 77 -0.78 9.97 -10.90
CA SER A 77 -0.52 11.41 -10.99
C SER A 77 0.80 11.80 -10.33
N TYR A 78 1.09 11.25 -9.14
CA TYR A 78 2.37 11.47 -8.47
C TYR A 78 3.53 10.78 -9.19
N ARG A 79 3.32 9.59 -9.76
CA ARG A 79 4.33 8.93 -10.59
C ARG A 79 4.74 9.83 -11.77
N ILE A 80 3.78 10.38 -12.48
CA ILE A 80 4.03 11.31 -13.60
C ILE A 80 4.80 12.52 -13.11
N THR A 81 4.33 13.17 -12.04
CA THR A 81 4.96 14.36 -11.47
C THR A 81 6.43 14.10 -11.08
N PHE A 82 6.69 12.98 -10.38
CA PHE A 82 8.05 12.61 -9.98
C PHE A 82 8.92 12.28 -11.20
N LYS A 83 8.40 11.50 -12.15
CA LYS A 83 9.13 11.13 -13.38
C LYS A 83 9.53 12.37 -14.16
N GLU A 84 8.61 13.30 -14.41
CA GLU A 84 8.87 14.54 -15.15
C GLU A 84 9.89 15.42 -14.45
N GLN A 85 9.74 15.63 -13.13
CA GLN A 85 10.69 16.44 -12.36
C GLN A 85 12.09 15.84 -12.38
N LEU A 86 12.21 14.52 -12.14
CA LEU A 86 13.50 13.85 -12.01
C LEU A 86 14.16 13.61 -13.38
N THR A 87 13.40 13.41 -14.44
CA THR A 87 13.93 13.35 -15.81
C THR A 87 14.53 14.69 -16.24
N LYS A 88 13.91 15.82 -15.88
CA LYS A 88 14.48 17.16 -16.15
C LYS A 88 15.81 17.37 -15.42
N GLU A 89 15.98 16.79 -14.23
CA GLU A 89 17.16 16.97 -13.40
C GLU A 89 18.30 15.98 -13.73
N TYR A 90 17.97 14.71 -14.03
CA TYR A 90 18.94 13.63 -14.14
C TYR A 90 18.95 12.89 -15.48
N GLY A 91 18.03 13.23 -16.40
CA GLY A 91 17.78 12.44 -17.61
C GLY A 91 16.90 11.23 -17.37
N GLU A 92 16.79 10.37 -18.38
CA GLU A 92 15.98 9.14 -18.27
C GLU A 92 16.60 8.14 -17.29
N LEU A 93 15.82 7.68 -16.33
CA LEU A 93 16.18 6.69 -15.33
C LEU A 93 15.13 5.59 -15.26
N PRO A 94 15.52 4.34 -14.96
CA PRO A 94 14.56 3.29 -14.65
C PRO A 94 13.65 3.69 -13.48
N TYR A 95 12.38 3.30 -13.56
CA TYR A 95 11.38 3.66 -12.56
C TYR A 95 10.81 2.42 -11.87
N TYR A 96 10.93 2.39 -10.54
CA TYR A 96 10.50 1.28 -9.70
C TYR A 96 9.42 1.72 -8.73
N MET A 97 8.52 0.80 -8.34
CA MET A 97 7.56 1.03 -7.27
C MET A 97 7.71 -0.01 -6.16
N LEU A 98 7.72 0.46 -4.91
CA LEU A 98 7.58 -0.38 -3.73
C LEU A 98 6.24 -0.10 -3.08
N GLY A 99 5.41 -1.13 -2.92
CA GLY A 99 4.17 -1.05 -2.16
C GLY A 99 4.23 -1.91 -0.91
N PHE A 100 3.88 -1.33 0.25
CA PHE A 100 3.79 -2.05 1.51
C PHE A 100 2.32 -2.21 1.92
N SER A 101 1.88 -3.43 2.22
CA SER A 101 0.52 -3.74 2.70
C SER A 101 -0.55 -3.09 1.80
N LEU A 102 -1.36 -2.15 2.28
CA LEU A 102 -2.30 -1.36 1.47
C LEU A 102 -1.64 -0.83 0.19
N GLY A 103 -0.42 -0.30 0.30
CA GLY A 103 0.35 0.20 -0.84
C GLY A 103 0.65 -0.88 -1.87
N SER A 104 0.87 -2.13 -1.46
CA SER A 104 1.11 -3.25 -2.38
C SER A 104 -0.11 -3.57 -3.24
N PHE A 105 -1.30 -3.49 -2.67
CA PHE A 105 -2.55 -3.67 -3.40
C PHE A 105 -2.83 -2.51 -4.36
N LEU A 106 -2.49 -1.27 -3.97
CA LEU A 106 -2.58 -0.10 -4.86
C LEU A 106 -1.61 -0.21 -6.03
N VAL A 107 -0.36 -0.67 -5.80
CA VAL A 107 0.63 -0.92 -6.86
C VAL A 107 0.12 -1.99 -7.83
N ARG A 108 -0.45 -3.09 -7.35
CA ARG A 108 -1.07 -4.13 -8.21
C ARG A 108 -2.21 -3.57 -9.04
N SER A 109 -3.12 -2.80 -8.43
CA SER A 109 -4.21 -2.13 -9.16
C SER A 109 -3.71 -1.09 -10.17
N HIS A 110 -2.59 -0.42 -9.84
CA HIS A 110 -1.91 0.49 -10.76
C HIS A 110 -1.40 -0.27 -12.00
N GLN A 111 -0.75 -1.43 -11.82
CA GLN A 111 -0.26 -2.24 -12.94
C GLN A 111 -1.40 -2.74 -13.85
N MET A 112 -2.59 -2.99 -13.31
CA MET A 112 -3.76 -3.33 -14.14
C MET A 112 -4.16 -2.17 -15.05
N LYS A 113 -4.09 -0.93 -14.56
CA LYS A 113 -4.64 0.27 -15.19
C LYS A 113 -3.63 1.00 -16.09
N TYR A 114 -2.37 1.07 -15.66
CA TYR A 114 -1.30 1.86 -16.27
C TYR A 114 -0.10 0.96 -16.64
N PRO A 115 -0.23 0.16 -17.70
CA PRO A 115 0.82 -0.78 -18.11
C PRO A 115 2.06 -0.05 -18.63
N ASN A 116 3.22 -0.71 -18.54
CA ASN A 116 4.49 -0.26 -19.10
C ASN A 116 4.98 1.10 -18.56
N THR A 117 4.53 1.49 -17.37
CA THR A 117 4.91 2.75 -16.73
C THR A 117 5.98 2.57 -15.64
N VAL A 118 6.25 1.30 -15.28
CA VAL A 118 7.16 0.90 -14.20
C VAL A 118 7.97 -0.30 -14.65
N ASP A 119 9.30 -0.26 -14.47
CA ASP A 119 10.20 -1.34 -14.90
C ASP A 119 10.18 -2.53 -13.92
N LYS A 120 10.11 -2.26 -12.60
CA LYS A 120 10.07 -3.29 -11.55
C LYS A 120 9.16 -2.87 -10.42
N ILE A 121 8.54 -3.86 -9.78
CA ILE A 121 7.73 -3.65 -8.57
C ILE A 121 8.24 -4.51 -7.41
N ILE A 122 8.13 -3.97 -6.20
CA ILE A 122 8.43 -4.65 -4.95
C ILE A 122 7.14 -4.66 -4.14
N LEU A 123 6.62 -5.84 -3.86
CA LEU A 123 5.37 -6.04 -3.13
C LEU A 123 5.69 -6.59 -1.74
N VAL A 124 5.52 -5.77 -0.72
CA VAL A 124 5.82 -6.13 0.67
C VAL A 124 4.52 -6.35 1.44
N GLY A 125 4.34 -7.53 2.02
CA GLY A 125 3.12 -7.87 2.76
C GLY A 125 1.88 -7.78 1.88
N THR A 126 1.91 -8.41 0.71
CA THR A 126 0.77 -8.54 -0.20
C THR A 126 0.12 -9.91 -0.09
N GLY A 127 -1.15 -10.01 -0.46
CA GLY A 127 -1.88 -11.28 -0.40
C GLY A 127 -3.13 -11.27 -1.28
N MET A 128 -3.98 -12.28 -1.08
CA MET A 128 -5.25 -12.39 -1.79
C MET A 128 -6.32 -13.00 -0.87
N PRO A 129 -6.99 -12.18 -0.06
CA PRO A 129 -8.09 -12.67 0.78
C PRO A 129 -9.20 -13.27 -0.09
N SER A 130 -9.83 -14.35 0.38
CA SER A 130 -10.87 -15.04 -0.39
C SER A 130 -12.09 -14.14 -0.62
N SER A 131 -12.81 -14.39 -1.73
CA SER A 131 -14.05 -13.65 -2.03
C SER A 131 -15.11 -13.81 -0.93
N LEU A 132 -15.12 -14.94 -0.22
CA LEU A 132 -16.01 -15.17 0.91
C LEU A 132 -15.66 -14.26 2.10
N GLN A 133 -14.37 -14.16 2.47
CA GLN A 133 -13.90 -13.26 3.54
C GLN A 133 -14.27 -11.81 3.23
N LEU A 134 -14.03 -11.35 2.00
CA LEU A 134 -14.39 -10.00 1.56
C LEU A 134 -15.91 -9.74 1.63
N SER A 135 -16.72 -10.73 1.23
CA SER A 135 -18.18 -10.63 1.28
C SER A 135 -18.71 -10.55 2.70
N ILE A 136 -18.18 -11.39 3.60
CA ILE A 136 -18.55 -11.38 5.03
C ILE A 136 -18.18 -10.01 5.65
N ALA A 137 -16.95 -9.55 5.46
CA ALA A 137 -16.51 -8.26 5.99
C ALA A 137 -17.39 -7.11 5.51
N ARG A 138 -17.70 -7.06 4.22
CA ARG A 138 -18.60 -6.06 3.63
C ARG A 138 -20.00 -6.11 4.24
N THR A 139 -20.57 -7.30 4.39
CA THR A 139 -21.91 -7.49 4.98
C THR A 139 -21.94 -6.98 6.42
N LEU A 140 -20.94 -7.33 7.23
CA LEU A 140 -20.84 -6.87 8.62
C LEU A 140 -20.76 -5.34 8.72
N VAL A 141 -19.96 -4.69 7.87
CA VAL A 141 -19.87 -3.22 7.85
C VAL A 141 -21.20 -2.59 7.44
N ASN A 142 -21.84 -3.09 6.40
CA ASN A 142 -23.13 -2.55 5.93
C ASN A 142 -24.27 -2.73 6.94
N LEU A 143 -24.25 -3.79 7.73
CA LEU A 143 -25.26 -4.03 8.78
C LEU A 143 -25.04 -3.15 10.02
N ARG A 144 -23.78 -2.88 10.39
CA ARG A 144 -23.43 -2.15 11.61
C ARG A 144 -23.25 -0.64 11.41
N CYS A 145 -22.86 -0.23 10.21
CA CYS A 145 -22.57 1.17 9.90
C CYS A 145 -23.65 1.74 8.99
N SER A 146 -24.46 2.65 9.51
CA SER A 146 -25.46 3.31 8.68
C SER A 146 -24.82 4.15 7.57
N LYS A 147 -25.47 4.26 6.42
CA LYS A 147 -24.98 5.05 5.28
C LYS A 147 -24.67 6.51 5.65
N ARG A 148 -25.42 7.10 6.61
CA ARG A 148 -25.20 8.47 7.07
C ARG A 148 -23.92 8.66 7.89
N LYS A 149 -23.35 7.57 8.45
CA LYS A 149 -22.15 7.60 9.30
C LYS A 149 -20.93 6.97 8.64
N GLN A 150 -20.95 6.77 7.32
CA GLN A 150 -19.82 6.12 6.62
C GLN A 150 -18.54 6.95 6.62
N GLU A 151 -18.63 8.25 6.83
CA GLU A 151 -17.48 9.16 6.90
C GLU A 151 -17.04 9.49 8.33
N ALA A 152 -17.75 8.99 9.33
CA ALA A 152 -17.34 9.12 10.73
C ALA A 152 -16.43 7.96 11.16
N PRO A 153 -15.44 8.19 12.04
CA PRO A 153 -14.62 7.12 12.60
C PRO A 153 -15.46 6.03 13.26
N SER A 154 -15.06 4.76 13.09
CA SER A 154 -15.78 3.60 13.63
C SER A 154 -14.83 2.64 14.34
N ASP A 155 -14.97 2.51 15.65
CA ASP A 155 -14.22 1.52 16.45
C ASP A 155 -14.58 0.10 16.07
N PHE A 156 -15.81 -0.16 15.61
CA PHE A 156 -16.22 -1.45 15.10
C PHE A 156 -15.38 -1.85 13.86
N VAL A 157 -15.23 -0.93 12.91
CA VAL A 157 -14.44 -1.20 11.68
C VAL A 157 -12.97 -1.41 12.04
N ARG A 158 -12.42 -0.56 12.93
CA ARG A 158 -11.06 -0.71 13.43
C ARG A 158 -10.82 -2.08 14.06
N SER A 159 -11.71 -2.52 14.95
CA SER A 159 -11.63 -3.84 15.59
C SER A 159 -11.76 -4.99 14.59
N LEU A 160 -12.64 -4.85 13.58
CA LEU A 160 -12.80 -5.87 12.53
C LEU A 160 -11.50 -6.09 11.75
N VAL A 161 -10.74 -5.02 11.50
CA VAL A 161 -9.45 -5.09 10.77
C VAL A 161 -8.36 -5.66 11.66
N PHE A 162 -8.08 -5.05 12.81
CA PHE A 162 -6.89 -5.36 13.60
C PHE A 162 -7.01 -6.59 14.49
N ASN A 163 -8.18 -6.87 15.07
CA ASN A 163 -8.33 -8.02 15.95
C ASN A 163 -8.16 -9.37 15.22
N SER A 164 -8.31 -9.40 13.91
CA SER A 164 -8.09 -10.63 13.13
C SER A 164 -6.60 -10.95 12.94
N TYR A 165 -5.74 -9.93 12.88
CA TYR A 165 -4.33 -10.10 12.54
C TYR A 165 -3.52 -10.74 13.67
N ASN A 166 -3.83 -10.42 14.92
CA ASN A 166 -3.14 -10.99 16.07
C ASN A 166 -3.51 -12.46 16.39
N LYS A 167 -4.51 -13.04 15.72
CA LYS A 167 -4.99 -14.40 16.04
C LYS A 167 -3.93 -15.48 15.94
N LYS A 168 -2.92 -15.29 15.09
CA LYS A 168 -1.82 -16.24 14.88
C LYS A 168 -0.58 -15.91 15.72
N ILE A 169 -0.57 -14.78 16.42
CA ILE A 169 0.60 -14.33 17.19
C ILE A 169 0.40 -14.68 18.66
N PRO A 170 1.29 -15.47 19.26
CA PRO A 170 1.18 -15.81 20.69
C PRO A 170 1.53 -14.61 21.59
N ASN A 171 0.90 -14.54 22.76
CA ASN A 171 1.20 -13.58 23.81
C ASN A 171 1.15 -12.10 23.39
N THR A 172 0.17 -11.75 22.57
CA THR A 172 -0.04 -10.36 22.13
C THR A 172 -0.41 -9.46 23.30
N LEU A 173 0.23 -8.30 23.40
CA LEU A 173 -0.04 -7.25 24.38
C LEU A 173 -0.76 -6.05 23.76
N THR A 174 -0.59 -5.85 22.46
CA THR A 174 -1.17 -4.75 21.70
C THR A 174 -1.84 -5.23 20.42
N GLU A 175 -2.68 -4.41 19.83
CA GLU A 175 -3.32 -4.71 18.54
C GLU A 175 -2.35 -4.72 17.33
N PHE A 176 -1.09 -4.27 17.52
CA PHE A 176 -0.07 -4.17 16.47
C PHE A 176 1.09 -5.16 16.62
N ASP A 177 1.00 -6.13 17.54
CA ASP A 177 2.08 -7.09 17.76
C ASP A 177 2.35 -7.99 16.54
N TRP A 178 1.34 -8.19 15.70
CA TRP A 178 1.49 -8.87 14.41
C TRP A 178 2.40 -8.13 13.42
N LEU A 179 2.56 -6.80 13.58
CA LEU A 179 3.30 -5.94 12.65
C LEU A 179 4.78 -5.85 12.97
N PHE A 180 5.17 -6.02 14.26
CA PHE A 180 6.55 -5.83 14.73
C PHE A 180 6.99 -6.96 15.67
N LYS A 181 8.16 -7.57 15.39
CA LYS A 181 8.87 -8.40 16.37
C LYS A 181 9.67 -7.55 17.38
N SER A 182 10.13 -6.36 16.98
CA SER A 182 10.89 -5.45 17.82
C SER A 182 9.96 -4.59 18.67
N GLN A 183 10.03 -4.73 19.99
CA GLN A 183 9.28 -3.90 20.93
C GLN A 183 9.65 -2.41 20.83
N ILE A 184 10.91 -2.10 20.51
CA ILE A 184 11.36 -0.71 20.27
C ILE A 184 10.68 -0.13 19.02
N ALA A 185 10.57 -0.90 17.94
CA ALA A 185 9.90 -0.47 16.73
C ALA A 185 8.38 -0.31 16.94
N LEU A 186 7.76 -1.22 17.68
CA LEU A 186 6.35 -1.17 18.06
C LEU A 186 6.05 0.09 18.88
N GLU A 187 6.88 0.39 19.88
CA GLU A 187 6.65 1.57 20.73
C GLU A 187 6.85 2.87 19.96
N LYS A 188 7.87 2.97 19.11
CA LYS A 188 8.05 4.11 18.19
C LYS A 188 6.83 4.32 17.28
N TYR A 189 6.25 3.21 16.78
CA TYR A 189 5.04 3.27 15.97
C TYR A 189 3.84 3.78 16.75
N ARG A 190 3.64 3.30 17.97
CA ARG A 190 2.50 3.69 18.83
C ARG A 190 2.57 5.15 19.31
N GLN A 191 3.79 5.69 19.49
CA GLN A 191 4.01 7.07 19.93
C GLN A 191 4.02 8.07 18.77
N ASP A 192 4.03 7.61 17.53
CA ASP A 192 4.08 8.49 16.36
C ASP A 192 2.72 9.15 16.11
N ALA A 193 2.65 10.46 16.33
CA ALA A 193 1.43 11.25 16.20
C ALA A 193 0.82 11.26 14.77
N ASN A 194 1.62 10.95 13.75
CA ASN A 194 1.16 10.88 12.36
C ASN A 194 0.64 9.49 11.98
N VAL A 195 0.79 8.49 12.84
CA VAL A 195 0.18 7.17 12.67
C VAL A 195 -1.31 7.29 12.98
N GLN A 196 -2.15 7.08 11.98
CA GLN A 196 -3.60 7.18 12.12
C GLN A 196 -4.25 5.79 12.17
N THR A 197 -4.78 5.44 13.33
CA THR A 197 -5.42 4.12 13.53
C THR A 197 -6.94 4.15 13.47
N LYS A 198 -7.55 5.33 13.62
CA LYS A 198 -8.98 5.49 13.40
C LYS A 198 -9.31 5.41 11.92
N MET A 199 -10.38 4.74 11.56
CA MET A 199 -10.79 4.61 10.16
C MET A 199 -12.29 4.78 9.98
N THR A 200 -12.68 5.27 8.82
CA THR A 200 -14.08 5.40 8.43
C THR A 200 -14.59 4.10 7.81
N PRO A 201 -15.87 3.75 7.94
CA PRO A 201 -16.48 2.66 7.19
C PRO A 201 -16.28 2.80 5.68
N LYS A 202 -16.34 4.00 5.13
CA LYS A 202 -16.12 4.28 3.72
C LYS A 202 -14.71 3.86 3.28
N PHE A 203 -13.67 4.23 4.04
CA PHE A 203 -12.30 3.80 3.77
C PHE A 203 -12.21 2.28 3.63
N PHE A 204 -12.76 1.55 4.61
CA PHE A 204 -12.69 0.10 4.62
C PHE A 204 -13.52 -0.54 3.50
N LEU A 205 -14.70 0.00 3.20
CA LEU A 205 -15.51 -0.48 2.07
C LEU A 205 -14.81 -0.27 0.72
N GLU A 206 -14.12 0.86 0.53
CA GLU A 206 -13.33 1.11 -0.68
C GLU A 206 -12.11 0.18 -0.76
N PHE A 207 -11.45 -0.10 0.37
CA PHE A 207 -10.42 -1.13 0.43
C PHE A 207 -10.97 -2.51 0.01
N LEU A 208 -12.12 -2.93 0.53
CA LEU A 208 -12.77 -4.18 0.13
C LEU A 208 -13.17 -4.19 -1.35
N ASN A 209 -13.53 -3.02 -1.94
CA ASN A 209 -13.79 -2.88 -3.37
C ASN A 209 -12.52 -3.18 -4.18
N GLY A 210 -11.39 -2.58 -3.79
CA GLY A 210 -10.11 -2.82 -4.42
C GLY A 210 -9.67 -4.28 -4.36
N MET A 211 -9.79 -4.91 -3.18
CA MET A 211 -9.48 -6.34 -3.03
C MET A 211 -10.37 -7.22 -3.91
N SER A 212 -11.66 -6.90 -4.00
CA SER A 212 -12.59 -7.64 -4.85
C SER A 212 -12.26 -7.49 -6.33
N ASP A 213 -11.81 -6.30 -6.75
CA ASP A 213 -11.38 -6.04 -8.13
C ASP A 213 -10.11 -6.82 -8.47
N LEU A 214 -9.09 -6.80 -7.60
CA LEU A 214 -7.88 -7.60 -7.74
C LEU A 214 -8.20 -9.09 -7.86
N ASN A 215 -9.06 -9.63 -6.98
CA ASN A 215 -9.43 -11.04 -7.03
C ASN A 215 -10.03 -11.43 -8.38
N LYS A 216 -10.94 -10.62 -8.90
CA LYS A 216 -11.73 -10.93 -10.09
C LYS A 216 -11.00 -10.62 -11.40
N ASN A 217 -10.28 -9.51 -11.45
CA ASN A 217 -9.88 -8.90 -12.71
C ASN A 217 -8.37 -8.84 -12.92
N GLU A 218 -7.53 -8.99 -11.88
CA GLU A 218 -6.08 -8.81 -12.01
C GLU A 218 -5.47 -9.72 -13.08
N TYR A 219 -5.72 -11.03 -13.02
CA TYR A 219 -5.15 -11.97 -13.98
C TYR A 219 -5.51 -11.61 -15.42
N SER A 220 -6.80 -11.38 -15.68
CA SER A 220 -7.28 -11.06 -17.03
C SER A 220 -6.81 -9.69 -17.52
N ALA A 221 -6.61 -8.73 -16.63
CA ALA A 221 -6.06 -7.43 -16.98
C ALA A 221 -4.57 -7.51 -17.32
N LEU A 222 -3.80 -8.25 -16.52
CA LEU A 222 -2.36 -8.46 -16.76
C LEU A 222 -2.11 -9.30 -18.01
N ALA A 223 -2.93 -10.32 -18.29
CA ALA A 223 -2.81 -11.17 -19.48
C ALA A 223 -2.97 -10.42 -20.81
N LYS A 224 -3.58 -9.23 -20.78
CA LYS A 224 -3.72 -8.36 -21.97
C LYS A 224 -2.52 -7.45 -22.21
N LYS A 225 -1.50 -7.47 -21.33
CA LYS A 225 -0.34 -6.58 -21.43
C LYS A 225 0.72 -7.19 -22.32
N THR A 226 1.43 -6.36 -23.04
CA THR A 226 2.54 -6.77 -23.91
C THR A 226 3.80 -7.13 -23.12
N SER A 227 3.97 -6.56 -21.95
CA SER A 227 5.02 -6.86 -20.99
C SER A 227 4.54 -6.60 -19.57
N LEU A 228 5.14 -7.31 -18.62
CA LEU A 228 4.93 -7.10 -17.19
C LEU A 228 6.25 -6.66 -16.53
N PRO A 229 6.20 -5.84 -15.46
CA PRO A 229 7.40 -5.55 -14.70
C PRO A 229 7.94 -6.80 -14.01
N ASP A 230 9.24 -6.86 -13.74
CA ASP A 230 9.80 -7.82 -12.80
C ASP A 230 9.21 -7.58 -11.40
N VAL A 231 8.95 -8.65 -10.66
CA VAL A 231 8.30 -8.56 -9.35
C VAL A 231 9.17 -9.21 -8.28
N LEU A 232 9.42 -8.45 -7.21
CA LEU A 232 9.98 -8.97 -5.96
C LEU A 232 8.87 -9.04 -4.91
N PHE A 233 8.64 -10.23 -4.36
CA PHE A 233 7.74 -10.44 -3.22
C PHE A 233 8.56 -10.52 -1.92
N LEU A 234 8.15 -9.76 -0.91
CA LEU A 234 8.73 -9.78 0.43
C LEU A 234 7.59 -9.93 1.44
N TYR A 235 7.60 -10.97 2.24
CA TYR A 235 6.59 -11.19 3.27
C TYR A 235 7.13 -12.02 4.43
N GLY A 236 6.57 -11.82 5.60
CA GLY A 236 6.88 -12.64 6.76
C GLY A 236 6.16 -13.99 6.67
N GLU A 237 6.77 -15.05 7.17
CA GLU A 237 6.18 -16.40 7.21
C GLU A 237 4.85 -16.42 7.99
N GLU A 238 4.74 -15.58 9.02
CA GLU A 238 3.57 -15.47 9.90
C GLU A 238 2.69 -14.24 9.55
N ASP A 239 2.98 -13.53 8.45
CA ASP A 239 2.24 -12.32 8.06
C ASP A 239 0.79 -12.64 7.69
N PRO A 240 -0.21 -12.17 8.50
CA PRO A 240 -1.61 -12.45 8.23
C PRO A 240 -2.14 -11.79 6.96
N VAL A 241 -1.46 -10.75 6.45
CA VAL A 241 -1.85 -10.05 5.21
C VAL A 241 -1.45 -10.85 3.98
N SER A 242 -0.41 -11.70 4.10
CA SER A 242 0.14 -12.46 2.98
C SER A 242 -0.59 -13.78 2.69
N GLU A 243 -1.77 -14.00 3.26
CA GLU A 243 -2.62 -15.12 2.89
C GLU A 243 -2.94 -15.08 1.39
N GLY A 244 -2.70 -16.20 0.68
CA GLY A 244 -2.93 -16.32 -0.76
C GLY A 244 -1.88 -15.59 -1.63
N VAL A 245 -0.72 -15.23 -1.09
CA VAL A 245 0.37 -14.60 -1.87
C VAL A 245 0.87 -15.51 -2.98
N ASP A 246 0.88 -16.83 -2.76
CA ASP A 246 1.22 -17.87 -3.75
C ASP A 246 0.35 -17.80 -5.02
N VAL A 247 -0.93 -17.48 -4.87
CA VAL A 247 -1.83 -17.25 -6.01
C VAL A 247 -1.42 -16.00 -6.78
N VAL A 248 -0.99 -14.93 -6.09
CA VAL A 248 -0.51 -13.70 -6.74
C VAL A 248 0.78 -13.98 -7.48
N GLU A 249 1.75 -14.64 -6.85
CA GLU A 249 3.01 -15.03 -7.49
C GLU A 249 2.77 -15.87 -8.75
N TRP A 250 1.89 -16.87 -8.65
CA TRP A 250 1.52 -17.70 -9.78
C TRP A 250 0.94 -16.87 -10.94
N ARG A 251 0.09 -15.89 -10.66
CA ARG A 251 -0.46 -15.00 -11.69
C ARG A 251 0.63 -14.29 -12.49
N TYR A 252 1.61 -13.69 -11.80
CA TYR A 252 2.70 -12.99 -12.46
C TYR A 252 3.63 -13.94 -13.21
N ARG A 253 4.03 -15.06 -12.58
CA ARG A 253 4.89 -16.08 -13.22
C ARG A 253 4.26 -16.69 -14.46
N SER A 254 2.99 -17.08 -14.40
CA SER A 254 2.28 -17.71 -15.52
C SER A 254 2.09 -16.78 -16.72
N LEU A 255 2.20 -15.47 -16.50
CA LEU A 255 2.13 -14.45 -17.55
C LEU A 255 3.52 -13.96 -18.00
N GLY A 256 4.61 -14.61 -17.55
CA GLY A 256 5.96 -14.37 -18.03
C GLY A 256 6.75 -13.30 -17.28
N ALA A 257 6.25 -12.76 -16.17
CA ALA A 257 7.04 -11.87 -15.32
C ALA A 257 8.18 -12.64 -14.63
N ALA A 258 9.36 -12.00 -14.51
CA ALA A 258 10.40 -12.51 -13.62
C ALA A 258 9.99 -12.26 -12.17
N VAL A 259 9.80 -13.33 -11.39
CA VAL A 259 9.34 -13.29 -10.00
C VAL A 259 10.41 -13.85 -9.07
N ARG A 260 10.74 -13.11 -8.04
CA ARG A 260 11.72 -13.45 -7.00
C ARG A 260 11.09 -13.35 -5.62
#